data_24d07ed22da80c93b695093267973935
#
_entry.id   24d07ed22da80c93b695093267973935
#
_cell.length_a   1.000
_cell.length_b   1.000
_cell.length_c   1.000
_cell.angle_alpha   90.00
_cell.angle_beta   90.00
_cell.angle_gamma   90.00
#
_symmetry.space_group_name_H-M   'P 1'
#
loop_
_entity.id
_entity.type
_entity.pdbx_description
1 polymer ?
#
loop_
_entity_poly.entity_id
_entity_poly.type
_entity_poly.pdbx_seq_one_letter_code
_entity_poly.pdbx_strand_id
1 'polypeptide(L)'
;IGAFFLHIAEPESGEAIVTTNTFDVVGRTSVDALVSVNDEFPEVAIDGTFTATVTLDEGPNVVEVVASTAAGDESSIVILIIYEPAA
;
A
#
# COMPACT_ATOMS: atom_id res chain seq x y z
N ILE A 1 -20.71 -9.98 -9.99
CA ILE A 1 -20.16 -9.37 -8.79
C ILE A 1 -18.78 -9.96 -8.53
N GLY A 2 -17.78 -9.10 -8.47
CA GLY A 2 -16.43 -9.56 -8.23
C GLY A 2 -16.20 -9.92 -6.77
N ALA A 3 -15.26 -10.81 -6.53
CA ALA A 3 -14.82 -11.12 -5.19
C ALA A 3 -14.00 -9.95 -4.63
N PHE A 4 -14.02 -9.79 -3.31
CA PHE A 4 -13.16 -8.83 -2.64
C PHE A 4 -11.69 -9.22 -2.84
N PHE A 5 -10.84 -8.24 -3.12
CA PHE A 5 -9.41 -8.50 -3.30
C PHE A 5 -8.59 -7.28 -2.89
N LEU A 6 -7.30 -7.53 -2.64
CA LEU A 6 -6.31 -6.49 -2.43
C LEU A 6 -5.02 -6.96 -3.10
N HIS A 7 -4.48 -6.14 -3.99
CA HIS A 7 -3.26 -6.46 -4.71
C HIS A 7 -2.33 -5.25 -4.69
N ILE A 8 -1.05 -5.49 -4.43
CA ILE A 8 -0.03 -4.44 -4.43
C ILE A 8 0.78 -4.55 -5.72
N ALA A 9 0.73 -3.50 -6.54
CA ALA A 9 1.48 -3.45 -7.78
C ALA A 9 2.92 -2.95 -7.57
N GLU A 10 3.09 -2.01 -6.64
CA GLU A 10 4.40 -1.45 -6.30
C GLU A 10 4.53 -1.37 -4.79
N PRO A 11 5.50 -2.03 -4.18
CA PRO A 11 6.52 -2.89 -4.76
C PRO A 11 5.96 -4.28 -5.10
N GLU A 12 6.28 -4.79 -6.27
CA GLU A 12 5.69 -6.01 -6.79
C GLU A 12 5.96 -7.24 -5.91
N SER A 13 7.16 -7.33 -5.36
CA SER A 13 7.54 -8.47 -4.52
C SER A 13 7.24 -8.30 -3.03
N GLY A 14 6.66 -7.16 -2.63
CA GLY A 14 6.42 -6.87 -1.22
C GLY A 14 7.64 -6.31 -0.50
N GLU A 15 8.74 -6.10 -1.20
CA GLU A 15 9.97 -5.53 -0.67
C GLU A 15 10.59 -4.58 -1.68
N ALA A 16 11.25 -3.55 -1.18
CA ALA A 16 11.99 -2.63 -2.04
C ALA A 16 13.17 -2.05 -1.25
N ILE A 17 14.25 -1.73 -1.96
CA ILE A 17 15.38 -0.98 -1.41
C ILE A 17 15.45 0.29 -2.24
N VAL A 18 15.38 1.43 -1.57
CA VAL A 18 15.29 2.73 -2.23
C VAL A 18 16.33 3.68 -1.68
N THR A 19 16.65 4.71 -2.46
CA THR A 19 17.63 5.73 -2.09
C THR A 19 16.99 7.07 -1.78
N THR A 20 15.66 7.15 -1.82
CA THR A 20 14.91 8.37 -1.51
C THR A 20 14.08 8.14 -0.25
N ASN A 21 13.77 9.22 0.45
CA ASN A 21 13.05 9.14 1.72
C ASN A 21 11.53 9.08 1.56
N THR A 22 11.05 8.89 0.34
CA THR A 22 9.63 8.68 0.08
C THR A 22 9.45 7.53 -0.90
N PHE A 23 8.33 6.86 -0.82
CA PHE A 23 8.00 5.77 -1.72
C PHE A 23 6.50 5.78 -2.00
N ASP A 24 6.13 5.59 -3.27
CA ASP A 24 4.73 5.51 -3.66
C ASP A 24 4.30 4.04 -3.67
N VAL A 25 3.40 3.70 -2.75
CA VAL A 25 2.78 2.38 -2.73
C VAL A 25 1.59 2.44 -3.68
N VAL A 26 1.62 1.59 -4.69
CA VAL A 26 0.56 1.53 -5.69
C VAL A 26 -0.13 0.20 -5.58
N GLY A 27 -1.45 0.21 -5.52
CA GLY A 27 -2.20 -1.02 -5.38
C GLY A 27 -3.55 -0.93 -6.06
N ARG A 28 -4.28 -2.03 -5.94
CA ARG A 28 -5.60 -2.16 -6.51
C ARG A 28 -6.47 -2.99 -5.58
N THR A 29 -7.70 -2.58 -5.44
CA THR A 29 -8.64 -3.27 -4.56
C THR A 29 -10.06 -3.18 -5.14
N SER A 30 -11.01 -3.79 -4.45
CA SER A 30 -12.41 -3.67 -4.83
C SER A 30 -12.84 -2.20 -4.72
N VAL A 31 -13.65 -1.73 -5.66
CA VAL A 31 -14.01 -0.31 -5.76
C VAL A 31 -14.78 0.21 -4.56
N ASP A 32 -15.42 -0.69 -3.81
CA ASP A 32 -16.19 -0.32 -2.62
C ASP A 32 -15.39 -0.44 -1.34
N ALA A 33 -14.09 -0.73 -1.45
CA ALA A 33 -13.24 -0.92 -0.27
C ALA A 33 -12.68 0.40 0.23
N LEU A 34 -12.47 0.46 1.55
CA LEU A 34 -11.73 1.52 2.20
C LEU A 34 -10.31 1.00 2.41
N VAL A 35 -9.33 1.78 2.01
CA VAL A 35 -7.92 1.39 2.12
C VAL A 35 -7.21 2.28 3.13
N SER A 36 -6.39 1.69 3.98
CA SER A 36 -5.48 2.45 4.83
C SER A 36 -4.05 1.97 4.56
N VAL A 37 -3.12 2.92 4.56
CA VAL A 37 -1.69 2.66 4.42
C VAL A 37 -1.02 3.39 5.57
N ASN A 38 -0.57 2.63 6.59
CA ASN A 38 0.00 3.19 7.82
C ASN A 38 -0.87 4.31 8.40
N ASP A 39 -2.18 4.03 8.56
CA ASP A 39 -3.16 4.95 9.15
C ASP A 39 -3.53 6.16 8.27
N GLU A 40 -3.05 6.21 7.04
CA GLU A 40 -3.50 7.20 6.07
C GLU A 40 -4.47 6.55 5.10
N PHE A 41 -5.43 7.32 4.60
CA PHE A 41 -6.51 6.79 3.77
C PHE A 41 -6.42 7.38 2.37
N PRO A 42 -5.65 6.72 1.45
CA PRO A 42 -5.59 7.19 0.07
C PRO A 42 -6.94 7.01 -0.62
N GLU A 43 -7.20 7.84 -1.59
CA GLU A 43 -8.42 7.74 -2.38
C GLU A 43 -8.34 6.55 -3.32
N VAL A 44 -9.41 5.76 -3.40
CA VAL A 44 -9.52 4.64 -4.32
C VAL A 44 -10.26 5.12 -5.56
N ALA A 45 -9.63 5.00 -6.72
CA ALA A 45 -10.23 5.44 -7.98
C ALA A 45 -11.37 4.52 -8.40
N ILE A 46 -12.13 4.95 -9.40
CA ILE A 46 -13.29 4.19 -9.84
C ILE A 46 -12.91 2.83 -10.43
N ASP A 47 -11.66 2.64 -10.82
CA ASP A 47 -11.18 1.34 -11.31
C ASP A 47 -10.52 0.51 -10.21
N GLY A 48 -10.54 0.99 -8.97
CA GLY A 48 -9.98 0.29 -7.82
C GLY A 48 -8.52 0.59 -7.53
N THR A 49 -7.86 1.41 -8.32
CA THR A 49 -6.44 1.73 -8.07
C THR A 49 -6.31 2.78 -6.98
N PHE A 50 -5.22 2.66 -6.21
CA PHE A 50 -4.87 3.66 -5.21
C PHE A 50 -3.36 3.84 -5.17
N THR A 51 -2.93 5.04 -4.76
CA THR A 51 -1.53 5.36 -4.60
C THR A 51 -1.38 6.10 -3.27
N ALA A 52 -0.43 5.65 -2.46
CA ALA A 52 -0.13 6.30 -1.19
C ALA A 52 1.37 6.58 -1.11
N THR A 53 1.73 7.81 -0.85
CA THR A 53 3.12 8.19 -0.67
C THR A 53 3.46 8.07 0.80
N VAL A 54 4.45 7.24 1.12
CA VAL A 54 4.90 7.05 2.50
C VAL A 54 6.26 7.72 2.69
N THR A 55 6.46 8.32 3.86
CA THR A 55 7.74 8.89 4.24
C THR A 55 8.53 7.84 5.00
N LEU A 56 9.80 7.69 4.64
CA LEU A 56 10.65 6.63 5.15
C LEU A 56 11.71 7.17 6.10
N ASP A 57 12.01 6.37 7.11
CA ASP A 57 13.18 6.58 7.96
C ASP A 57 14.32 5.75 7.41
N GLU A 58 15.55 6.15 7.71
CA GLU A 58 16.73 5.40 7.28
C GLU A 58 16.68 3.99 7.86
N GLY A 59 16.93 2.99 7.00
CA GLY A 59 16.87 1.60 7.38
C GLY A 59 15.52 0.97 6.98
N PRO A 60 15.14 -0.13 7.64
CA PRO A 60 13.91 -0.84 7.29
C PRO A 60 12.66 -0.11 7.76
N ASN A 61 11.63 -0.11 6.90
CA ASN A 61 10.34 0.48 7.20
C ASN A 61 9.26 -0.54 6.89
N VAL A 62 8.37 -0.79 7.84
CA VAL A 62 7.24 -1.69 7.66
C VAL A 62 6.03 -0.84 7.29
N VAL A 63 5.41 -1.17 6.17
CA VAL A 63 4.21 -0.47 5.68
C VAL A 63 3.07 -1.47 5.68
N GLU A 64 2.03 -1.19 6.44
CA GLU A 64 0.85 -2.05 6.48
C GLU A 64 -0.25 -1.44 5.63
N VAL A 65 -0.76 -2.24 4.69
CA VAL A 65 -1.87 -1.86 3.83
C VAL A 65 -3.07 -2.70 4.21
N VAL A 66 -4.17 -2.06 4.55
CA VAL A 66 -5.39 -2.76 4.94
C VAL A 66 -6.52 -2.28 4.05
N ALA A 67 -7.28 -3.22 3.51
CA ALA A 67 -8.50 -2.93 2.76
C ALA A 67 -9.69 -3.59 3.44
N SER A 68 -10.79 -2.88 3.54
CA SER A 68 -12.00 -3.41 4.17
C SER A 68 -13.25 -2.89 3.48
N THR A 69 -14.34 -3.62 3.62
CA THR A 69 -15.63 -3.22 3.06
C THR A 69 -16.69 -3.17 4.16
N ALA A 70 -17.79 -2.47 3.87
CA ALA A 70 -18.91 -2.39 4.79
C ALA A 70 -19.56 -3.77 5.05
N ALA A 71 -19.35 -4.71 4.13
CA ALA A 71 -19.86 -6.08 4.28
C ALA A 71 -19.05 -6.92 5.26
N GLY A 72 -17.91 -6.42 5.74
CA GLY A 72 -17.08 -7.12 6.70
C GLY A 72 -15.87 -7.83 6.10
N ASP A 73 -15.65 -7.71 4.80
CA ASP A 73 -14.44 -8.25 4.20
C ASP A 73 -13.24 -7.42 4.60
N GLU A 74 -12.12 -8.07 4.87
CA GLU A 74 -10.89 -7.38 5.23
C GLU A 74 -9.68 -8.18 4.75
N SER A 75 -8.68 -7.47 4.25
CA SER A 75 -7.41 -8.06 3.84
C SER A 75 -6.30 -7.10 4.19
N SER A 76 -5.13 -7.65 4.56
CA SER A 76 -3.99 -6.81 4.86
C SER A 76 -2.73 -7.38 4.22
N ILE A 77 -1.82 -6.50 3.85
CA ILE A 77 -0.53 -6.85 3.27
C ILE A 77 0.52 -6.01 3.96
N VAL A 78 1.62 -6.65 4.34
CA VAL A 78 2.76 -5.97 4.94
C VAL A 78 3.86 -5.87 3.91
N ILE A 79 4.40 -4.66 3.73
CA ILE A 79 5.45 -4.36 2.77
C ILE A 79 6.67 -3.90 3.56
N LEU A 80 7.85 -4.37 3.14
CA LEU A 80 9.12 -3.93 3.73
C LEU A 80 9.84 -3.03 2.74
N ILE A 81 10.16 -1.81 3.14
CA ILE A 81 10.91 -0.87 2.31
C ILE A 81 12.14 -0.45 3.08
N ILE A 82 13.31 -0.70 2.51
CA ILE A 82 14.58 -0.32 3.11
C ILE A 82 15.07 0.96 2.43
N TYR A 83 15.23 2.00 3.23
CA TYR A 83 15.74 3.26 2.74
C TYR A 83 17.24 3.33 3.05
N GLU A 84 18.05 3.32 1.99
CA GLU A 84 19.50 3.44 2.10
C GLU A 84 19.90 4.71 1.34
N PRO A 85 20.11 5.84 2.04
CA PRO A 85 20.45 7.08 1.36
C PRO A 85 21.71 6.89 0.51
N ALA A 86 21.73 7.52 -0.67
CA ALA A 86 22.91 7.50 -1.51
C ALA A 86 24.03 8.27 -0.83
N ALA A 87 25.24 7.72 -0.94
CA ALA A 87 26.41 8.34 -0.33
C ALA A 87 26.84 9.59 -1.11
#